data_92baccd40330c54c62fa6ac72b401643
#
_entry.id   92baccd40330c54c62fa6ac72b401643
#
_cell.length_a   1.000
_cell.length_b   1.000
_cell.length_c   1.000
_cell.angle_alpha   90.00
_cell.angle_beta   90.00
_cell.angle_gamma   90.00
#
_symmetry.space_group_name_H-M   'P 1'
#
loop_
_entity.id
_entity.type
_entity.pdbx_description
1 polymer ?
#
loop_
_entity_poly.entity_id
_entity_poly.type
_entity_poly.pdbx_seq_one_letter_code
_entity_poly.pdbx_strand_id
1 'polypeptide(L)'
;MEKKKTWIWVLAAIFCICATCITTCCTSSDENTVVETKQPTVQRITERGKLLVGTTGDYRPLSYREADGNYWGFGIEMAEKIAERIGVGIEFVQTSWPTLTADVLAEPQTFDLAIGGITITDTRKETMLMSDGYLANGKTIICRSSEADRYQSLADLDKPEVRVMVNPGGLNEKFANENLPHATIIVYQKNEEIPNQVAEGNADVMITEITEAPWYVQNDSRLAAPLINTPFTHGEIGVLMRKGQDDLLQIVNNTIRQMKSDGTLRRLHEKYRLVYAY
;
A
#
# COMPACT_ATOMS: atom_id res chain seq x y z
N MET A 1 -56.82 -43.40 39.75
CA MET A 1 -57.61 -44.50 39.09
C MET A 1 -56.73 -44.97 37.97
N GLU A 2 -56.07 -46.08 38.21
CA GLU A 2 -56.33 -47.44 37.70
C GLU A 2 -56.11 -47.53 36.19
N LYS A 3 -55.38 -48.53 35.63
CA LYS A 3 -54.84 -49.85 35.98
C LYS A 3 -53.95 -50.27 34.84
N LYS A 4 -52.71 -50.78 35.08
CA LYS A 4 -52.32 -52.22 35.04
C LYS A 4 -52.71 -52.97 33.75
N LYS A 5 -51.70 -53.62 33.09
CA LYS A 5 -51.24 -55.05 33.20
C LYS A 5 -50.32 -55.35 32.00
N THR A 6 -49.06 -55.71 32.21
CA THR A 6 -48.35 -57.01 32.31
C THR A 6 -48.85 -58.15 31.44
N TRP A 7 -47.88 -58.86 30.81
CA TRP A 7 -47.57 -60.28 30.76
C TRP A 7 -46.68 -60.58 29.53
N ILE A 8 -45.42 -60.97 29.64
CA ILE A 8 -44.65 -62.17 30.06
C ILE A 8 -44.84 -63.46 29.15
N TRP A 9 -43.70 -64.10 28.92
CA TRP A 9 -43.39 -65.50 28.51
C TRP A 9 -42.89 -65.62 27.03
N VAL A 10 -41.86 -66.44 26.65
CA VAL A 10 -40.74 -67.18 27.27
C VAL A 10 -40.09 -67.99 26.11
N LEU A 11 -38.75 -68.09 26.10
CA LEU A 11 -37.87 -69.19 25.67
C LEU A 11 -37.96 -69.80 24.25
N ALA A 12 -36.87 -69.88 23.54
CA ALA A 12 -36.07 -71.07 23.41
C ALA A 12 -34.75 -70.83 22.66
N ALA A 13 -33.70 -71.38 23.22
CA ALA A 13 -32.34 -71.41 22.69
C ALA A 13 -32.21 -72.49 21.63
N ILE A 14 -31.36 -72.32 20.66
CA ILE A 14 -30.55 -73.36 20.01
C ILE A 14 -29.20 -72.80 19.61
N PHE A 15 -28.18 -73.47 20.06
CA PHE A 15 -26.76 -73.39 19.82
C PHE A 15 -26.43 -73.69 18.35
N CYS A 16 -25.63 -72.88 17.69
CA CYS A 16 -24.75 -73.40 16.64
C CYS A 16 -23.45 -72.60 16.58
N ILE A 17 -22.38 -73.27 16.99
CA ILE A 17 -21.00 -72.75 16.88
C ILE A 17 -20.56 -72.87 15.42
N CYS A 18 -20.10 -71.82 14.84
CA CYS A 18 -19.22 -71.84 13.68
C CYS A 18 -18.18 -70.71 13.78
N ALA A 19 -16.97 -71.19 14.02
CA ALA A 19 -15.77 -70.32 13.98
C ALA A 19 -15.48 -69.88 12.55
N THR A 20 -15.44 -68.58 12.30
CA THR A 20 -14.79 -68.07 11.12
C THR A 20 -14.11 -66.74 11.42
N CYS A 21 -12.85 -66.69 11.08
CA CYS A 21 -11.88 -65.62 11.01
C CYS A 21 -12.38 -64.18 11.14
N ILE A 22 -11.90 -63.50 12.18
CA ILE A 22 -11.90 -62.02 12.27
C ILE A 22 -10.72 -61.55 11.42
N THR A 23 -10.98 -61.17 10.19
CA THR A 23 -10.09 -60.26 9.42
C THR A 23 -10.39 -58.85 9.89
N THR A 24 -9.51 -58.34 10.75
CA THR A 24 -9.49 -56.93 11.12
C THR A 24 -9.12 -56.14 9.88
N CYS A 25 -10.12 -55.57 9.22
CA CYS A 25 -9.91 -54.58 8.18
C CYS A 25 -9.62 -53.26 8.89
N CYS A 26 -8.33 -52.93 9.00
CA CYS A 26 -7.92 -51.54 9.31
C CYS A 26 -8.36 -50.64 8.16
N THR A 27 -9.51 -50.01 8.27
CA THR A 27 -9.82 -48.85 7.46
C THR A 27 -8.96 -47.71 7.97
N SER A 28 -7.83 -47.48 7.30
CA SER A 28 -7.14 -46.19 7.34
C SER A 28 -8.11 -45.17 6.79
N SER A 29 -8.71 -44.39 7.67
CA SER A 29 -9.32 -43.10 7.30
C SER A 29 -8.20 -42.18 6.82
N ASP A 30 -7.93 -42.20 5.53
CA ASP A 30 -7.23 -41.09 4.89
C ASP A 30 -8.09 -39.86 5.11
N GLU A 31 -7.75 -39.03 6.11
CA GLU A 31 -8.16 -37.64 6.18
C GLU A 31 -7.57 -36.95 4.96
N ASN A 32 -8.33 -36.96 3.90
CA ASN A 32 -8.11 -36.14 2.74
C ASN A 32 -8.31 -34.69 3.21
N THR A 33 -7.28 -34.09 3.81
CA THR A 33 -7.22 -32.65 4.03
C THR A 33 -7.25 -32.03 2.64
N VAL A 34 -8.43 -31.63 2.19
CA VAL A 34 -8.61 -30.81 1.02
C VAL A 34 -7.90 -29.50 1.38
N VAL A 35 -6.65 -29.37 0.97
CA VAL A 35 -5.95 -28.08 0.96
C VAL A 35 -6.73 -27.25 -0.04
N GLU A 36 -7.58 -26.38 0.47
CA GLU A 36 -8.31 -25.41 -0.33
C GLU A 36 -7.25 -24.50 -0.97
N THR A 37 -6.86 -24.81 -2.20
CA THR A 37 -5.91 -24.02 -2.97
C THR A 37 -6.60 -22.71 -3.30
N LYS A 38 -6.21 -21.63 -2.61
CA LYS A 38 -6.74 -20.30 -2.86
C LYS A 38 -6.57 -19.97 -4.34
N GLN A 39 -7.67 -19.62 -5.01
CA GLN A 39 -7.67 -19.26 -6.43
C GLN A 39 -6.64 -18.17 -6.72
N PRO A 40 -5.86 -18.27 -7.82
CA PRO A 40 -4.89 -17.25 -8.22
C PRO A 40 -5.50 -15.84 -8.28
N THR A 41 -4.75 -14.84 -7.82
CA THR A 41 -5.26 -13.45 -7.72
C THR A 41 -5.64 -12.89 -9.08
N VAL A 42 -4.79 -13.11 -10.09
CA VAL A 42 -5.05 -12.62 -11.47
C VAL A 42 -6.31 -13.26 -12.06
N GLN A 43 -6.57 -14.54 -11.77
CA GLN A 43 -7.79 -15.19 -12.21
C GLN A 43 -9.04 -14.53 -11.60
N ARG A 44 -9.04 -14.25 -10.28
CA ARG A 44 -10.15 -13.55 -9.60
C ARG A 44 -10.37 -12.15 -10.17
N ILE A 45 -9.30 -11.42 -10.47
CA ILE A 45 -9.35 -10.09 -11.10
C ILE A 45 -9.99 -10.18 -12.50
N THR A 46 -9.56 -11.15 -13.29
CA THR A 46 -10.08 -11.37 -14.66
C THR A 46 -11.55 -11.76 -14.65
N GLU A 47 -11.97 -12.66 -13.77
CA GLU A 47 -13.38 -13.07 -13.62
C GLU A 47 -14.27 -11.91 -13.14
N ARG A 48 -13.74 -11.03 -12.27
CA ARG A 48 -14.42 -9.80 -11.84
C ARG A 48 -14.49 -8.74 -12.96
N GLY A 49 -13.60 -8.81 -13.95
CA GLY A 49 -13.51 -7.88 -15.07
C GLY A 49 -12.90 -6.52 -14.74
N LYS A 50 -12.36 -6.32 -13.55
CA LYS A 50 -11.71 -5.07 -13.12
C LYS A 50 -10.64 -5.27 -12.05
N LEU A 51 -9.60 -4.44 -12.10
CA LEU A 51 -8.58 -4.29 -11.07
C LEU A 51 -9.03 -3.24 -10.05
N LEU A 52 -9.05 -3.59 -8.76
CA LEU A 52 -9.32 -2.66 -7.66
C LEU A 52 -8.00 -2.11 -7.14
N VAL A 53 -7.84 -0.79 -7.14
CA VAL A 53 -6.59 -0.10 -6.83
C VAL A 53 -6.79 0.85 -5.65
N GLY A 54 -6.15 0.55 -4.53
CA GLY A 54 -6.08 1.44 -3.36
C GLY A 54 -5.16 2.63 -3.63
N THR A 55 -5.62 3.84 -3.34
CA THR A 55 -4.80 5.06 -3.43
C THR A 55 -5.29 6.13 -2.46
N THR A 56 -4.38 6.97 -1.97
CA THR A 56 -4.72 8.00 -0.98
C THR A 56 -5.37 9.23 -1.62
N GLY A 57 -4.99 9.56 -2.86
CA GLY A 57 -5.56 10.67 -3.60
C GLY A 57 -5.20 12.07 -3.05
N ASP A 58 -4.15 12.18 -2.24
CA ASP A 58 -3.71 13.41 -1.58
C ASP A 58 -2.20 13.69 -1.78
N TYR A 59 -1.57 13.07 -2.80
CA TYR A 59 -0.12 13.08 -3.00
C TYR A 59 0.26 13.45 -4.44
N ARG A 60 0.20 14.76 -4.76
CA ARG A 60 0.59 15.29 -6.08
C ARG A 60 2.10 15.19 -6.32
N PRO A 61 2.54 14.92 -7.56
CA PRO A 61 1.76 14.57 -8.76
C PRO A 61 1.54 13.05 -8.92
N LEU A 62 1.75 12.24 -7.86
CA LEU A 62 1.71 10.77 -7.98
C LEU A 62 0.30 10.21 -7.92
N SER A 63 -0.55 10.74 -7.03
CA SER A 63 -1.95 10.38 -6.90
C SER A 63 -2.74 11.56 -6.33
N TYR A 64 -3.72 12.02 -7.07
CA TYR A 64 -4.60 13.09 -6.62
C TYR A 64 -6.04 12.79 -7.00
N ARG A 65 -6.96 13.03 -6.07
CA ARG A 65 -8.40 12.91 -6.29
C ARG A 65 -9.02 14.29 -6.48
N GLU A 66 -9.62 14.51 -7.64
CA GLU A 66 -10.33 15.74 -7.96
C GLU A 66 -11.66 15.85 -7.20
N ALA A 67 -12.23 17.06 -7.18
CA ALA A 67 -13.50 17.33 -6.52
C ALA A 67 -14.69 16.55 -7.15
N ASP A 68 -14.59 16.20 -8.43
CA ASP A 68 -15.58 15.36 -9.12
C ASP A 68 -15.43 13.86 -8.83
N GLY A 69 -14.39 13.47 -8.05
CA GLY A 69 -14.09 12.11 -7.65
C GLY A 69 -13.13 11.36 -8.57
N ASN A 70 -12.74 11.94 -9.70
CA ASN A 70 -11.75 11.35 -10.60
C ASN A 70 -10.34 11.40 -10.02
N TYR A 71 -9.54 10.41 -10.37
CA TYR A 71 -8.13 10.36 -9.98
C TYR A 71 -7.22 10.67 -11.16
N TRP A 72 -6.10 11.35 -10.87
CA TRP A 72 -5.03 11.55 -11.81
C TRP A 72 -3.67 11.46 -11.12
N GLY A 73 -2.62 11.30 -11.91
CA GLY A 73 -1.25 11.29 -11.42
C GLY A 73 -0.41 10.19 -12.05
N PHE A 74 0.88 10.27 -11.81
CA PHE A 74 1.85 9.29 -12.31
C PHE A 74 1.49 7.85 -11.89
N GLY A 75 1.15 7.63 -10.61
CA GLY A 75 0.76 6.33 -10.10
C GLY A 75 -0.58 5.84 -10.66
N ILE A 76 -1.50 6.76 -10.99
CA ILE A 76 -2.78 6.44 -11.60
C ILE A 76 -2.56 5.87 -12.99
N GLU A 77 -1.74 6.52 -13.84
CA GLU A 77 -1.42 6.01 -15.18
C GLU A 77 -0.61 4.70 -15.13
N MET A 78 0.23 4.52 -14.12
CA MET A 78 0.90 3.24 -13.88
C MET A 78 -0.12 2.12 -13.60
N ALA A 79 -1.13 2.38 -12.76
CA ALA A 79 -2.18 1.41 -12.45
C ALA A 79 -3.04 1.07 -13.69
N GLU A 80 -3.33 2.06 -14.53
CA GLU A 80 -4.03 1.86 -15.80
C GLU A 80 -3.24 0.92 -16.73
N LYS A 81 -1.90 1.07 -16.80
CA LYS A 81 -1.03 0.16 -17.57
C LYS A 81 -1.00 -1.26 -17.01
N ILE A 82 -1.11 -1.42 -15.71
CA ILE A 82 -1.24 -2.75 -15.07
C ILE A 82 -2.59 -3.38 -15.43
N ALA A 83 -3.69 -2.64 -15.33
CA ALA A 83 -5.03 -3.12 -15.70
C ALA A 83 -5.12 -3.49 -17.19
N GLU A 84 -4.57 -2.64 -18.08
CA GLU A 84 -4.45 -2.89 -19.51
C GLU A 84 -3.71 -4.23 -19.81
N ARG A 85 -2.61 -4.47 -19.09
CA ARG A 85 -1.84 -5.71 -19.25
C ARG A 85 -2.59 -6.96 -18.78
N ILE A 86 -3.43 -6.84 -17.76
CA ILE A 86 -4.32 -7.94 -17.31
C ILE A 86 -5.49 -8.11 -18.30
N GLY A 87 -5.86 -7.07 -19.03
CA GLY A 87 -6.99 -7.06 -19.97
C GLY A 87 -8.34 -6.79 -19.28
N VAL A 88 -8.35 -5.97 -18.21
CA VAL A 88 -9.55 -5.65 -17.43
C VAL A 88 -9.73 -4.14 -17.25
N GLY A 89 -10.91 -3.72 -16.81
CA GLY A 89 -11.16 -2.36 -16.36
C GLY A 89 -10.42 -2.03 -15.06
N ILE A 90 -10.52 -0.77 -14.59
CA ILE A 90 -9.92 -0.30 -13.35
C ILE A 90 -10.96 0.41 -12.48
N GLU A 91 -10.84 0.25 -11.17
CA GLU A 91 -11.61 1.01 -10.19
C GLU A 91 -10.68 1.44 -9.06
N PHE A 92 -10.69 2.74 -8.73
CA PHE A 92 -9.90 3.27 -7.64
C PHE A 92 -10.69 3.27 -6.33
N VAL A 93 -10.07 2.75 -5.27
CA VAL A 93 -10.62 2.68 -3.92
C VAL A 93 -9.82 3.63 -3.02
N GLN A 94 -10.50 4.56 -2.38
CA GLN A 94 -9.82 5.50 -1.50
C GLN A 94 -9.33 4.81 -0.22
N THR A 95 -8.06 5.04 0.11
CA THR A 95 -7.44 4.72 1.41
C THR A 95 -6.83 5.99 2.00
N SER A 96 -6.08 5.88 3.08
CA SER A 96 -5.34 6.98 3.71
C SER A 96 -3.99 6.50 4.22
N TRP A 97 -3.05 7.41 4.45
CA TRP A 97 -1.74 7.05 4.97
C TRP A 97 -1.82 6.32 6.32
N PRO A 98 -2.67 6.75 7.30
CA PRO A 98 -2.83 6.04 8.57
C PRO A 98 -3.41 4.63 8.42
N THR A 99 -4.30 4.39 7.46
CA THR A 99 -5.02 3.11 7.31
C THR A 99 -4.44 2.19 6.25
N LEU A 100 -3.53 2.67 5.40
CA LEU A 100 -3.00 1.94 4.23
C LEU A 100 -2.62 0.48 4.54
N THR A 101 -1.86 0.25 5.60
CA THR A 101 -1.43 -1.11 5.98
C THR A 101 -2.61 -1.98 6.40
N ALA A 102 -3.53 -1.44 7.20
CA ALA A 102 -4.73 -2.15 7.63
C ALA A 102 -5.64 -2.47 6.44
N ASP A 103 -5.80 -1.51 5.52
CA ASP A 103 -6.66 -1.67 4.34
C ASP A 103 -6.10 -2.71 3.36
N VAL A 104 -4.77 -2.77 3.16
CA VAL A 104 -4.11 -3.84 2.37
C VAL A 104 -4.35 -5.22 2.98
N LEU A 105 -4.36 -5.31 4.32
CA LEU A 105 -4.50 -6.57 5.05
C LEU A 105 -5.95 -6.90 5.43
N ALA A 106 -6.91 -6.04 5.08
CA ALA A 106 -8.32 -6.21 5.45
C ALA A 106 -8.94 -7.51 4.93
N GLU A 107 -9.83 -8.10 5.72
CA GLU A 107 -10.70 -9.22 5.31
C GLU A 107 -12.18 -8.80 5.51
N PRO A 108 -13.01 -8.83 4.45
CA PRO A 108 -12.65 -9.16 3.07
C PRO A 108 -11.73 -8.11 2.43
N GLN A 109 -10.95 -8.53 1.43
CA GLN A 109 -10.02 -7.65 0.71
C GLN A 109 -10.78 -6.55 -0.03
N THR A 110 -10.38 -5.27 0.18
CA THR A 110 -11.06 -4.10 -0.39
C THR A 110 -10.49 -3.67 -1.74
N PHE A 111 -9.20 -3.93 -1.99
CA PHE A 111 -8.53 -3.69 -3.27
C PHE A 111 -7.39 -4.70 -3.50
N ASP A 112 -7.00 -4.90 -4.75
CA ASP A 112 -6.02 -5.90 -5.15
C ASP A 112 -4.57 -5.44 -4.93
N LEU A 113 -4.30 -4.16 -5.15
CA LEU A 113 -3.00 -3.52 -4.96
C LEU A 113 -3.19 -2.06 -4.54
N ALA A 114 -2.15 -1.46 -3.96
CA ALA A 114 -2.12 -0.03 -3.66
C ALA A 114 -0.96 0.66 -4.36
N ILE A 115 -1.20 1.90 -4.85
CA ILE A 115 -0.25 2.71 -5.63
C ILE A 115 -0.42 4.21 -5.34
N GLY A 116 0.58 5.02 -5.63
CA GLY A 116 0.49 6.48 -5.52
C GLY A 116 1.46 7.09 -4.50
N GLY A 117 2.75 6.77 -4.58
CA GLY A 117 3.78 7.34 -3.72
C GLY A 117 4.19 6.45 -2.55
N ILE A 118 3.97 5.14 -2.68
CA ILE A 118 4.27 4.19 -1.60
C ILE A 118 5.74 3.80 -1.64
N THR A 119 6.53 4.32 -0.71
CA THR A 119 7.96 4.01 -0.60
C THR A 119 8.18 2.55 -0.22
N ILE A 120 9.09 1.89 -0.93
CA ILE A 120 9.57 0.54 -0.61
C ILE A 120 10.39 0.60 0.68
N THR A 121 10.00 -0.18 1.69
CA THR A 121 10.73 -0.30 2.96
C THR A 121 10.79 -1.76 3.40
N ASP A 122 11.82 -2.12 4.18
CA ASP A 122 11.96 -3.47 4.71
C ASP A 122 10.80 -3.84 5.62
N THR A 123 10.32 -2.92 6.45
CA THR A 123 9.13 -3.13 7.29
C THR A 123 7.88 -3.51 6.48
N ARG A 124 7.67 -2.88 5.32
CA ARG A 124 6.56 -3.25 4.42
C ARG A 124 6.77 -4.63 3.79
N LYS A 125 8.02 -4.96 3.40
CA LYS A 125 8.36 -6.28 2.85
C LYS A 125 8.21 -7.43 3.84
N GLU A 126 8.34 -7.18 5.14
CA GLU A 126 8.14 -8.21 6.18
C GLU A 126 6.71 -8.75 6.17
N THR A 127 5.71 -7.91 6.00
CA THR A 127 4.29 -8.26 6.12
C THR A 127 3.52 -8.26 4.81
N MET A 128 4.03 -7.61 3.77
CA MET A 128 3.38 -7.41 2.47
C MET A 128 4.33 -7.70 1.31
N LEU A 129 3.82 -7.69 0.07
CA LEU A 129 4.63 -7.71 -1.15
C LEU A 129 4.84 -6.28 -1.65
N MET A 130 6.06 -6.00 -2.09
CA MET A 130 6.40 -4.76 -2.81
C MET A 130 6.92 -5.12 -4.19
N SER A 131 6.53 -4.35 -5.21
CA SER A 131 7.06 -4.49 -6.55
C SER A 131 8.51 -4.03 -6.67
N ASP A 132 9.11 -4.25 -7.83
CA ASP A 132 10.32 -3.52 -8.27
C ASP A 132 10.05 -2.01 -8.17
N GLY A 133 11.09 -1.23 -7.83
CA GLY A 133 11.01 0.24 -7.81
C GLY A 133 10.83 0.82 -9.22
N TYR A 134 10.02 1.86 -9.33
CA TYR A 134 9.76 2.53 -10.61
C TYR A 134 10.03 4.04 -10.59
N LEU A 135 10.32 4.60 -9.42
CA LEU A 135 10.60 6.02 -9.22
C LEU A 135 11.53 6.18 -8.01
N ALA A 136 12.67 6.86 -8.20
CA ALA A 136 13.56 7.20 -7.09
C ALA A 136 12.87 8.15 -6.11
N ASN A 137 13.14 7.95 -4.82
CA ASN A 137 12.54 8.74 -3.74
C ASN A 137 13.52 9.02 -2.61
N GLY A 138 13.21 10.03 -1.79
CA GLY A 138 14.00 10.38 -0.62
C GLY A 138 13.36 11.55 0.14
N LYS A 139 13.58 11.60 1.44
CA LYS A 139 13.08 12.68 2.30
C LYS A 139 13.78 13.99 2.01
N THR A 140 13.00 15.04 1.86
CA THR A 140 13.44 16.41 1.67
C THR A 140 12.52 17.36 2.42
N ILE A 141 12.70 18.66 2.21
CA ILE A 141 11.83 19.69 2.79
C ILE A 141 11.27 20.64 1.73
N ILE A 142 10.15 21.24 2.09
CA ILE A 142 9.67 22.49 1.49
C ILE A 142 9.74 23.56 2.59
N CYS A 143 10.23 24.73 2.25
CA CYS A 143 10.24 25.93 3.10
C CYS A 143 9.86 27.16 2.28
N ARG A 144 9.74 28.33 2.93
CA ARG A 144 9.61 29.60 2.20
C ARG A 144 10.88 29.87 1.40
N SER A 145 10.73 30.38 0.17
CA SER A 145 11.87 30.70 -0.71
C SER A 145 12.83 31.75 -0.09
N SER A 146 12.30 32.69 0.71
CA SER A 146 13.11 33.68 1.44
C SER A 146 13.95 33.08 2.58
N GLU A 147 13.70 31.82 2.96
CA GLU A 147 14.39 31.13 4.06
C GLU A 147 15.16 29.89 3.59
N ALA A 148 15.27 29.68 2.29
CA ALA A 148 15.91 28.50 1.72
C ALA A 148 17.34 28.27 2.24
N ASP A 149 18.12 29.34 2.37
CA ASP A 149 19.51 29.27 2.88
C ASP A 149 19.61 28.92 4.37
N ARG A 150 18.51 29.04 5.12
CA ARG A 150 18.44 28.73 6.56
C ARG A 150 18.36 27.24 6.84
N TYR A 151 17.83 26.45 5.93
CA TYR A 151 17.50 25.03 6.14
C TYR A 151 18.29 24.13 5.19
N GLN A 152 19.55 23.85 5.52
CA GLN A 152 20.49 23.09 4.68
C GLN A 152 20.86 21.71 5.26
N SER A 153 20.40 21.41 6.48
CA SER A 153 20.71 20.16 7.18
C SER A 153 19.64 19.78 8.20
N LEU A 154 19.63 18.53 8.69
CA LEU A 154 18.79 18.12 9.81
C LEU A 154 19.05 18.96 11.06
N ALA A 155 20.32 19.36 11.32
CA ALA A 155 20.68 20.19 12.46
C ALA A 155 20.07 21.60 12.40
N ASP A 156 19.79 22.11 11.21
CA ASP A 156 19.08 23.37 11.05
C ASP A 156 17.61 23.28 11.34
N LEU A 157 17.04 22.08 11.15
CA LEU A 157 15.62 21.79 11.40
C LEU A 157 15.36 21.41 12.86
N ASP A 158 16.32 20.71 13.51
CA ASP A 158 16.15 20.16 14.86
C ASP A 158 16.42 21.20 15.95
N LYS A 159 15.61 22.26 15.97
CA LYS A 159 15.68 23.35 16.95
C LYS A 159 14.28 23.64 17.51
N PRO A 160 14.16 23.98 18.82
CA PRO A 160 12.87 24.20 19.46
C PRO A 160 11.98 25.26 18.81
N GLU A 161 12.59 26.26 18.17
CA GLU A 161 11.90 27.33 17.47
C GLU A 161 11.45 26.97 16.06
N VAL A 162 11.88 25.81 15.50
CA VAL A 162 11.50 25.38 14.15
C VAL A 162 10.22 24.55 14.20
N ARG A 163 9.21 25.01 13.47
CA ARG A 163 7.92 24.35 13.34
C ARG A 163 7.92 23.51 12.07
N VAL A 164 7.90 22.19 12.27
CA VAL A 164 7.94 21.19 11.20
C VAL A 164 6.57 20.61 11.00
N MET A 165 5.96 20.78 9.84
CA MET A 165 4.64 20.25 9.55
C MET A 165 4.72 18.96 8.73
N VAL A 166 3.88 17.98 9.09
CA VAL A 166 3.82 16.65 8.45
C VAL A 166 2.37 16.18 8.35
N ASN A 167 2.09 15.31 7.37
CA ASN A 167 0.82 14.58 7.29
C ASN A 167 0.79 13.40 8.29
N PRO A 168 -0.40 13.01 8.80
CA PRO A 168 -0.51 11.93 9.79
C PRO A 168 -0.24 10.53 9.22
N GLY A 169 0.29 9.64 10.04
CA GLY A 169 0.37 8.19 9.83
C GLY A 169 1.30 7.72 8.73
N GLY A 170 1.99 8.63 8.05
CA GLY A 170 2.92 8.34 6.96
C GLY A 170 4.38 8.27 7.39
N LEU A 171 5.25 7.98 6.40
CA LEU A 171 6.71 7.96 6.63
C LEU A 171 7.29 9.36 6.89
N ASN A 172 6.58 10.45 6.55
CA ASN A 172 7.02 11.82 6.84
C ASN A 172 6.92 12.11 8.34
N GLU A 173 5.79 11.77 8.96
CA GLU A 173 5.61 11.90 10.41
C GLU A 173 6.61 11.03 11.18
N LYS A 174 6.76 9.77 10.77
CA LYS A 174 7.75 8.86 11.37
C LYS A 174 9.16 9.44 11.29
N PHE A 175 9.58 9.90 10.10
CA PHE A 175 10.89 10.50 9.89
C PHE A 175 11.11 11.73 10.78
N ALA A 176 10.14 12.63 10.86
CA ALA A 176 10.25 13.83 11.68
C ALA A 176 10.40 13.47 13.16
N ASN A 177 9.59 12.58 13.70
CA ASN A 177 9.64 12.14 15.10
C ASN A 177 10.96 11.44 15.46
N GLU A 178 11.56 10.68 14.54
CA GLU A 178 12.80 9.94 14.76
C GLU A 178 14.06 10.80 14.64
N ASN A 179 14.02 11.85 13.80
CA ASN A 179 15.22 12.62 13.44
C ASN A 179 15.24 14.06 13.93
N LEU A 180 14.11 14.57 14.44
CA LEU A 180 13.97 15.96 14.89
C LEU A 180 13.38 16.03 16.32
N PRO A 181 14.08 15.45 17.32
CA PRO A 181 13.55 15.35 18.69
C PRO A 181 13.39 16.70 19.41
N HIS A 182 14.03 17.77 18.93
CA HIS A 182 13.95 19.09 19.55
C HIS A 182 12.98 20.03 18.81
N ALA A 183 12.69 19.78 17.54
CA ALA A 183 11.80 20.62 16.76
C ALA A 183 10.33 20.52 17.21
N THR A 184 9.55 21.54 16.90
CA THR A 184 8.10 21.51 17.14
C THR A 184 7.41 20.82 15.96
N ILE A 185 7.00 19.55 16.15
CA ILE A 185 6.31 18.78 15.11
C ILE A 185 4.81 19.10 15.14
N ILE A 186 4.25 19.51 13.99
CA ILE A 186 2.84 19.82 13.77
C ILE A 186 2.25 18.80 12.81
N VAL A 187 1.32 17.98 13.28
CA VAL A 187 0.59 17.03 12.43
C VAL A 187 -0.64 17.72 11.84
N TYR A 188 -0.69 17.83 10.50
CA TYR A 188 -1.78 18.48 9.78
C TYR A 188 -2.51 17.49 8.88
N GLN A 189 -3.85 17.46 8.98
CA GLN A 189 -4.67 16.37 8.44
C GLN A 189 -4.73 16.30 6.91
N LYS A 190 -4.53 17.42 6.23
CA LYS A 190 -4.64 17.52 4.77
C LYS A 190 -3.26 17.74 4.15
N ASN A 191 -2.68 16.67 3.63
CA ASN A 191 -1.33 16.69 3.09
C ASN A 191 -1.15 17.79 2.02
N GLU A 192 -2.08 17.90 1.10
CA GLU A 192 -2.03 18.84 -0.01
C GLU A 192 -2.15 20.33 0.38
N GLU A 193 -2.61 20.62 1.60
CA GLU A 193 -2.67 21.98 2.14
C GLU A 193 -1.39 22.41 2.86
N ILE A 194 -0.54 21.47 3.31
CA ILE A 194 0.67 21.76 4.10
C ILE A 194 1.61 22.76 3.39
N PRO A 195 1.90 22.63 2.09
CA PRO A 195 2.75 23.62 1.41
C PRO A 195 2.23 25.04 1.52
N ASN A 196 0.91 25.25 1.42
CA ASN A 196 0.32 26.58 1.62
C ASN A 196 0.44 27.05 3.08
N GLN A 197 0.31 26.17 4.08
CA GLN A 197 0.55 26.52 5.48
C GLN A 197 1.99 27.00 5.72
N VAL A 198 2.97 26.39 5.04
CA VAL A 198 4.37 26.84 5.08
C VAL A 198 4.51 28.21 4.39
N ALA A 199 3.91 28.38 3.22
CA ALA A 199 3.96 29.65 2.49
C ALA A 199 3.36 30.83 3.28
N GLU A 200 2.30 30.57 4.06
CA GLU A 200 1.62 31.55 4.91
C GLU A 200 2.32 31.78 6.27
N GLY A 201 3.36 31.00 6.60
CA GLY A 201 4.11 31.12 7.84
C GLY A 201 3.47 30.44 9.05
N ASN A 202 2.49 29.56 8.86
CA ASN A 202 1.89 28.75 9.91
C ASN A 202 2.82 27.60 10.36
N ALA A 203 3.75 27.20 9.49
CA ALA A 203 4.91 26.36 9.78
C ALA A 203 6.17 26.92 9.10
N ASP A 204 7.33 26.43 9.48
CA ASP A 204 8.60 26.88 8.90
C ASP A 204 9.04 25.96 7.77
N VAL A 205 8.85 24.67 7.96
CA VAL A 205 9.15 23.65 6.94
C VAL A 205 8.08 22.55 6.91
N MET A 206 7.93 21.91 5.77
CA MET A 206 7.24 20.65 5.58
C MET A 206 8.30 19.55 5.35
N ILE A 207 8.24 18.42 6.08
CA ILE A 207 8.92 17.20 5.64
C ILE A 207 8.10 16.56 4.54
N THR A 208 8.72 16.34 3.39
CA THR A 208 8.14 15.73 2.21
C THR A 208 9.16 14.85 1.47
N GLU A 209 8.93 14.56 0.22
CA GLU A 209 9.78 13.71 -0.61
C GLU A 209 10.16 14.40 -1.93
N ILE A 210 11.30 13.99 -2.51
CA ILE A 210 11.79 14.54 -3.79
C ILE A 210 10.82 14.32 -4.96
N THR A 211 9.87 13.42 -4.82
CA THR A 211 8.83 13.14 -5.81
C THR A 211 7.63 14.08 -5.68
N GLU A 212 7.42 14.71 -4.53
CA GLU A 212 6.31 15.62 -4.25
C GLU A 212 6.74 17.09 -4.28
N ALA A 213 7.87 17.42 -3.66
CA ALA A 213 8.36 18.80 -3.50
C ALA A 213 8.41 19.60 -4.83
N PRO A 214 8.89 19.06 -5.96
CA PRO A 214 8.96 19.80 -7.23
C PRO A 214 7.62 20.31 -7.71
N TRP A 215 6.55 19.55 -7.48
CA TRP A 215 5.21 19.98 -7.87
C TRP A 215 4.81 21.29 -7.18
N TYR A 216 5.00 21.39 -5.88
CA TYR A 216 4.59 22.56 -5.12
C TYR A 216 5.47 23.77 -5.41
N VAL A 217 6.79 23.61 -5.45
CA VAL A 217 7.71 24.74 -5.69
C VAL A 217 7.62 25.28 -7.13
N GLN A 218 7.20 24.48 -8.10
CA GLN A 218 6.95 24.93 -9.47
C GLN A 218 5.63 25.69 -9.60
N ASN A 219 4.67 25.44 -8.73
CA ASN A 219 3.34 26.06 -8.78
C ASN A 219 3.16 27.20 -7.76
N ASP A 220 4.09 27.38 -6.82
CA ASP A 220 4.07 28.48 -5.85
C ASP A 220 5.49 29.03 -5.64
N SER A 221 5.75 30.20 -6.18
CA SER A 221 7.06 30.87 -6.09
C SER A 221 7.45 31.32 -4.67
N ARG A 222 6.51 31.31 -3.71
CA ARG A 222 6.79 31.55 -2.29
C ARG A 222 7.55 30.40 -1.64
N LEU A 223 7.59 29.21 -2.30
CA LEU A 223 8.17 27.99 -1.78
C LEU A 223 9.49 27.63 -2.46
N ALA A 224 10.35 26.93 -1.71
CA ALA A 224 11.59 26.34 -2.20
C ALA A 224 11.80 24.93 -1.59
N ALA A 225 12.57 24.10 -2.29
CA ALA A 225 13.02 22.79 -1.83
C ALA A 225 14.55 22.73 -1.89
N PRO A 226 15.26 23.34 -0.92
CA PRO A 226 16.72 23.54 -1.00
C PRO A 226 17.50 22.22 -1.01
N LEU A 227 16.93 21.13 -0.48
CA LEU A 227 17.58 19.83 -0.38
C LEU A 227 17.08 18.80 -1.41
N ILE A 228 16.50 19.27 -2.52
CA ILE A 228 15.96 18.40 -3.57
C ILE A 228 17.03 17.46 -4.18
N ASN A 229 18.26 17.94 -4.33
CA ASN A 229 19.37 17.19 -4.88
C ASN A 229 20.25 16.47 -3.83
N THR A 230 20.00 16.74 -2.56
CA THR A 230 20.70 16.15 -1.42
C THR A 230 19.70 15.69 -0.36
N PRO A 231 18.78 14.76 -0.70
CA PRO A 231 17.74 14.33 0.22
C PRO A 231 18.35 13.61 1.44
N PHE A 232 17.65 13.64 2.55
CA PHE A 232 18.07 13.00 3.81
C PHE A 232 18.10 11.46 3.72
N THR A 233 17.29 10.89 2.84
CA THR A 233 17.20 9.44 2.63
C THR A 233 17.17 9.12 1.16
N HIS A 234 17.47 7.85 0.83
CA HIS A 234 17.38 7.32 -0.53
C HIS A 234 16.53 6.07 -0.53
N GLY A 235 15.69 5.91 -1.53
CA GLY A 235 14.80 4.78 -1.70
C GLY A 235 14.08 4.82 -3.04
N GLU A 236 13.09 3.97 -3.19
CA GLU A 236 12.27 3.88 -4.39
C GLU A 236 10.79 3.77 -4.02
N ILE A 237 9.93 4.20 -4.93
CA ILE A 237 8.49 3.99 -4.87
C ILE A 237 8.14 2.72 -5.64
N GLY A 238 7.24 1.92 -5.07
CA GLY A 238 6.72 0.68 -5.64
C GLY A 238 5.22 0.53 -5.45
N VAL A 239 4.71 -0.58 -5.95
CA VAL A 239 3.33 -1.03 -5.77
C VAL A 239 3.26 -1.96 -4.57
N LEU A 240 2.28 -1.75 -3.69
CA LEU A 240 2.08 -2.52 -2.47
C LEU A 240 0.95 -3.53 -2.67
N MET A 241 1.17 -4.77 -2.23
CA MET A 241 0.20 -5.87 -2.35
C MET A 241 0.24 -6.75 -1.10
N ARG A 242 -0.81 -7.54 -0.91
CA ARG A 242 -0.89 -8.55 0.14
C ARG A 242 0.05 -9.72 -0.16
N LYS A 243 0.61 -10.35 0.86
CA LYS A 243 1.33 -11.64 0.73
C LYS A 243 0.46 -12.71 0.06
N GLY A 244 1.08 -13.54 -0.79
CA GLY A 244 0.40 -14.59 -1.53
C GLY A 244 -0.27 -14.14 -2.83
N GLN A 245 -0.01 -12.91 -3.30
CA GLN A 245 -0.42 -12.39 -4.60
C GLN A 245 0.75 -12.38 -5.60
N ASP A 246 1.54 -13.45 -5.60
CA ASP A 246 2.80 -13.53 -6.36
C ASP A 246 2.57 -13.51 -7.87
N ASP A 247 1.44 -14.03 -8.35
CA ASP A 247 1.02 -13.97 -9.74
C ASP A 247 0.73 -12.53 -10.18
N LEU A 248 0.07 -11.73 -9.35
CA LEU A 248 -0.15 -10.30 -9.60
C LEU A 248 1.18 -9.52 -9.53
N LEU A 249 2.04 -9.82 -8.55
CA LEU A 249 3.37 -9.19 -8.43
C LEU A 249 4.21 -9.40 -9.70
N GLN A 250 4.18 -10.60 -10.29
CA GLN A 250 4.88 -10.88 -11.54
C GLN A 250 4.36 -10.00 -12.70
N ILE A 251 3.04 -9.81 -12.81
CA ILE A 251 2.45 -8.93 -13.84
C ILE A 251 2.88 -7.49 -13.61
N VAL A 252 2.80 -6.99 -12.37
CA VAL A 252 3.22 -5.64 -12.01
C VAL A 252 4.69 -5.41 -12.38
N ASN A 253 5.60 -6.30 -11.97
CA ASN A 253 7.02 -6.17 -12.26
C ASN A 253 7.33 -6.28 -13.76
N ASN A 254 6.63 -7.17 -14.49
CA ASN A 254 6.76 -7.26 -15.94
C ASN A 254 6.29 -5.97 -16.63
N THR A 255 5.22 -5.34 -16.14
CA THR A 255 4.72 -4.05 -16.65
C THR A 255 5.75 -2.95 -16.41
N ILE A 256 6.30 -2.85 -15.20
CA ILE A 256 7.35 -1.88 -14.87
C ILE A 256 8.58 -2.06 -15.79
N ARG A 257 9.07 -3.29 -15.96
CA ARG A 257 10.20 -3.59 -16.84
C ARG A 257 9.94 -3.23 -18.29
N GLN A 258 8.75 -3.54 -18.80
CA GLN A 258 8.36 -3.14 -20.15
C GLN A 258 8.34 -1.62 -20.30
N MET A 259 7.69 -0.89 -19.37
CA MET A 259 7.61 0.56 -19.42
C MET A 259 9.00 1.23 -19.30
N LYS A 260 9.94 0.62 -18.59
CA LYS A 260 11.35 1.05 -18.59
C LYS A 260 11.98 0.86 -19.98
N SER A 261 11.80 -0.31 -20.59
CA SER A 261 12.46 -0.67 -21.85
C SER A 261 11.90 0.06 -23.09
N ASP A 262 10.58 0.34 -23.12
CA ASP A 262 9.94 1.01 -24.25
C ASP A 262 9.86 2.54 -24.11
N GLY A 263 10.44 3.09 -23.03
CA GLY A 263 10.47 4.52 -22.72
C GLY A 263 9.16 5.11 -22.22
N THR A 264 8.13 4.29 -21.96
CA THR A 264 6.85 4.77 -21.39
C THR A 264 7.07 5.38 -20.03
N LEU A 265 7.87 4.73 -19.16
CA LEU A 265 8.17 5.24 -17.83
C LEU A 265 8.85 6.61 -17.89
N ARG A 266 9.82 6.81 -18.80
CA ARG A 266 10.49 8.09 -19.01
C ARG A 266 9.50 9.18 -19.44
N ARG A 267 8.60 8.88 -20.39
CA ARG A 267 7.56 9.83 -20.82
C ARG A 267 6.63 10.25 -19.67
N LEU A 268 6.31 9.34 -18.76
CA LEU A 268 5.55 9.67 -17.56
C LEU A 268 6.34 10.58 -16.61
N HIS A 269 7.63 10.30 -16.39
CA HIS A 269 8.49 11.20 -15.60
C HIS A 269 8.52 12.62 -16.18
N GLU A 270 8.70 12.77 -17.49
CA GLU A 270 8.68 14.04 -18.19
C GLU A 270 7.31 14.75 -18.06
N LYS A 271 6.21 14.01 -18.26
CA LYS A 271 4.84 14.51 -18.14
C LYS A 271 4.56 15.10 -16.76
N TYR A 272 4.99 14.42 -15.71
CA TYR A 272 4.77 14.83 -14.33
C TYR A 272 5.94 15.65 -13.74
N ARG A 273 6.94 16.01 -14.55
CA ARG A 273 8.12 16.77 -14.16
C ARG A 273 8.86 16.18 -12.96
N LEU A 274 8.89 14.87 -12.88
CA LEU A 274 9.61 14.13 -11.86
C LEU A 274 11.09 14.00 -12.24
N VAL A 275 11.97 13.98 -11.23
CA VAL A 275 13.40 13.77 -11.47
C VAL A 275 13.62 12.34 -11.97
N TYR A 276 14.16 12.20 -13.17
CA TYR A 276 14.49 10.90 -13.75
C TYR A 276 15.89 10.48 -13.29
N ALA A 277 15.99 9.45 -12.49
CA ALA A 277 17.23 8.94 -11.92
C ALA A 277 17.44 7.45 -12.24
N TYR A 278 17.43 7.10 -13.54
CA TYR A 278 17.78 5.74 -13.98
C TYR A 278 18.77 5.79 -15.16
#